data_5b7fc501a133d398fb98977cd01096da
#
_entry.id   5b7fc501a133d398fb98977cd01096da
#
_cell.length_a   1.000
_cell.length_b   1.000
_cell.length_c   1.000
_cell.angle_alpha   90.00
_cell.angle_beta   90.00
_cell.angle_gamma   90.00
#
_symmetry.space_group_name_H-M   'P 1'
#
loop_
_entity.id
_entity.type
_entity.pdbx_description
1 polymer ?
#
loop_
_entity_poly.entity_id
_entity_poly.type
_entity_poly.pdbx_seq_one_letter_code
_entity_poly.pdbx_strand_id
1 'polypeptide(L)'
;MRQPQQQGQQRSKRPLPNQPVTWLGGLTPNQFMRDYWQKKPLLVRGAFPDFEPTVSIDDVLALCQDDRAESRLVRQTRAGWALHHGPFTAKQIPSNRSSRWTVLVQQVNTLMPEADLFLDAFRFIPEARLDDLMISVAGPDGGIGAHVDSYDVFLVRPVASGGGRSQPGLSPPCLMGPH
;
A
#
# COMPACT_ATOMS: atom_id res chain seq x y z
N MET A 1 39.44 5.69 -9.22
CA MET A 1 38.12 5.97 -9.81
C MET A 1 37.37 4.67 -9.92
N ARG A 2 36.38 4.43 -9.05
CA ARG A 2 35.50 3.25 -9.13
C ARG A 2 34.21 3.73 -9.83
N GLN A 3 33.85 3.11 -10.93
CA GLN A 3 32.61 3.36 -11.63
C GLN A 3 31.44 2.86 -10.75
N PRO A 4 30.32 3.61 -10.63
CA PRO A 4 29.12 3.10 -9.98
C PRO A 4 28.51 2.00 -10.85
N GLN A 5 28.37 0.81 -10.27
CA GLN A 5 27.60 -0.29 -10.87
C GLN A 5 26.15 0.18 -10.97
N GLN A 6 25.67 0.34 -12.19
CA GLN A 6 24.25 0.49 -12.49
C GLN A 6 23.58 -0.84 -12.12
N GLN A 7 22.97 -0.91 -10.94
CA GLN A 7 22.00 -1.95 -10.62
C GLN A 7 20.79 -1.72 -11.52
N GLY A 8 20.68 -2.58 -12.55
CA GLY A 8 19.53 -2.59 -13.42
C GLY A 8 18.28 -2.92 -12.61
N GLN A 9 17.47 -1.91 -12.32
CA GLN A 9 16.12 -2.10 -11.81
C GLN A 9 15.38 -2.97 -12.82
N GLN A 10 15.08 -4.21 -12.46
CA GLN A 10 14.19 -5.07 -13.22
C GLN A 10 12.80 -4.42 -13.18
N ARG A 11 12.44 -3.78 -14.28
CA ARG A 11 11.06 -3.35 -14.50
C ARG A 11 10.16 -4.56 -14.34
N SER A 12 9.23 -4.51 -13.40
CA SER A 12 8.17 -5.48 -13.26
C SER A 12 7.44 -5.57 -14.61
N LYS A 13 7.52 -6.73 -15.28
CA LYS A 13 6.87 -6.89 -16.57
C LYS A 13 5.37 -6.96 -16.35
N ARG A 14 4.62 -6.15 -17.09
CA ARG A 14 3.16 -6.22 -17.13
C ARG A 14 2.69 -7.67 -17.27
N PRO A 15 1.80 -8.16 -16.39
CA PRO A 15 1.29 -9.52 -16.46
C PRO A 15 0.55 -9.79 -17.76
N LEU A 16 0.83 -10.91 -18.38
CA LEU A 16 0.13 -11.32 -19.59
C LEU A 16 -1.25 -11.92 -19.23
N PRO A 17 -2.30 -11.66 -20.01
CA PRO A 17 -3.67 -12.01 -19.67
C PRO A 17 -3.91 -13.50 -19.35
N ASN A 18 -3.15 -14.39 -20.01
CA ASN A 18 -3.29 -15.85 -19.90
C ASN A 18 -2.12 -16.55 -19.20
N GLN A 19 -1.22 -15.78 -18.56
CA GLN A 19 -0.13 -16.37 -17.78
C GLN A 19 -0.45 -16.32 -16.29
N PRO A 20 -0.32 -17.46 -15.55
CA PRO A 20 -0.47 -17.47 -14.11
C PRO A 20 0.53 -16.52 -13.44
N VAL A 21 0.09 -15.82 -12.41
CA VAL A 21 0.94 -14.96 -11.61
C VAL A 21 0.84 -15.31 -10.13
N THR A 22 1.97 -15.35 -9.44
CA THR A 22 2.06 -15.81 -8.04
C THR A 22 1.24 -14.94 -7.10
N TRP A 23 1.28 -13.62 -7.28
CA TRP A 23 0.58 -12.68 -6.42
C TRP A 23 -0.96 -12.65 -6.65
N LEU A 24 -1.48 -13.33 -7.69
CA LEU A 24 -2.90 -13.68 -7.82
C LEU A 24 -3.18 -15.14 -7.37
N GLY A 25 -2.29 -15.74 -6.58
CA GLY A 25 -2.47 -17.11 -6.10
C GLY A 25 -2.36 -18.17 -7.21
N GLY A 26 -1.61 -17.90 -8.26
CA GLY A 26 -1.47 -18.78 -9.42
C GLY A 26 -2.58 -18.63 -10.46
N LEU A 27 -3.53 -17.72 -10.25
CA LEU A 27 -4.52 -17.40 -11.28
C LEU A 27 -3.89 -16.59 -12.41
N THR A 28 -4.44 -16.72 -13.61
CA THR A 28 -4.16 -15.77 -14.68
C THR A 28 -4.94 -14.46 -14.45
N PRO A 29 -4.49 -13.31 -14.97
CA PRO A 29 -5.29 -12.08 -14.95
C PRO A 29 -6.70 -12.27 -15.49
N ASN A 30 -6.89 -13.02 -16.58
CA ASN A 30 -8.20 -13.29 -17.12
C ASN A 30 -9.10 -14.12 -16.17
N GLN A 31 -8.54 -15.11 -15.47
CA GLN A 31 -9.28 -15.87 -14.45
C GLN A 31 -9.66 -14.98 -13.28
N PHE A 32 -8.73 -14.14 -12.79
CA PHE A 32 -9.01 -13.20 -11.73
C PHE A 32 -10.14 -12.24 -12.10
N MET A 33 -10.07 -11.59 -13.26
CA MET A 33 -11.11 -10.67 -13.74
C MET A 33 -12.46 -11.35 -13.90
N ARG A 34 -12.49 -12.59 -14.38
CA ARG A 34 -13.74 -13.34 -14.55
C ARG A 34 -14.35 -13.78 -13.23
N ASP A 35 -13.54 -14.28 -12.28
CA ASP A 35 -14.02 -15.07 -11.14
C ASP A 35 -14.01 -14.31 -9.82
N TYR A 36 -13.21 -13.22 -9.71
CA TYR A 36 -12.99 -12.47 -8.47
C TYR A 36 -13.33 -10.98 -8.58
N TRP A 37 -12.87 -10.31 -9.63
CA TRP A 37 -13.04 -8.87 -9.79
C TRP A 37 -14.50 -8.45 -9.63
N GLN A 38 -14.78 -7.53 -8.69
CA GLN A 38 -16.13 -7.05 -8.33
C GLN A 38 -17.13 -8.16 -7.93
N LYS A 39 -16.66 -9.32 -7.48
CA LYS A 39 -17.51 -10.45 -7.12
C LYS A 39 -17.21 -11.02 -5.75
N LYS A 40 -15.94 -11.21 -5.42
CA LYS A 40 -15.52 -11.80 -4.15
C LYS A 40 -14.07 -11.47 -3.84
N PRO A 41 -13.69 -11.41 -2.55
CA PRO A 41 -12.31 -11.16 -2.15
C PRO A 41 -11.40 -12.35 -2.52
N LEU A 42 -10.12 -12.04 -2.79
CA LEU A 42 -9.04 -13.00 -2.95
C LEU A 42 -7.95 -12.71 -1.90
N LEU A 43 -7.64 -13.68 -1.07
CA LEU A 43 -6.50 -13.60 -0.14
C LEU A 43 -5.36 -14.48 -0.65
N VAL A 44 -4.22 -13.87 -0.91
CA VAL A 44 -2.98 -14.57 -1.29
C VAL A 44 -1.90 -14.32 -0.24
N ARG A 45 -1.46 -15.38 0.43
CA ARG A 45 -0.36 -15.30 1.38
C ARG A 45 0.97 -15.49 0.66
N GLY A 46 1.99 -14.68 1.01
CA GLY A 46 3.28 -14.70 0.32
C GLY A 46 3.19 -14.29 -1.14
N ALA A 47 2.27 -13.39 -1.47
CA ALA A 47 2.03 -12.92 -2.84
C ALA A 47 3.30 -12.35 -3.49
N PHE A 48 4.09 -11.64 -2.72
CA PHE A 48 5.36 -11.03 -3.13
C PHE A 48 6.46 -11.44 -2.13
N PRO A 49 7.04 -12.65 -2.27
CA PRO A 49 7.97 -13.21 -1.27
C PRO A 49 9.25 -12.39 -1.13
N ASP A 50 9.72 -11.80 -2.23
CA ASP A 50 10.96 -11.02 -2.27
C ASP A 50 10.67 -9.51 -2.40
N PHE A 51 9.52 -9.07 -1.84
CA PHE A 51 9.12 -7.68 -1.93
C PHE A 51 9.99 -6.79 -1.05
N GLU A 52 10.80 -5.97 -1.69
CA GLU A 52 11.52 -4.88 -1.05
C GLU A 52 10.80 -3.57 -1.37
N PRO A 53 10.25 -2.88 -0.36
CA PRO A 53 9.61 -1.59 -0.59
C PRO A 53 10.61 -0.59 -1.18
N THR A 54 10.28 -0.01 -2.31
CA THR A 54 11.07 1.08 -2.93
C THR A 54 10.89 2.41 -2.20
N VAL A 55 9.86 2.49 -1.37
CA VAL A 55 9.52 3.66 -0.54
C VAL A 55 9.64 3.26 0.92
N SER A 56 10.50 3.93 1.66
CA SER A 56 10.70 3.69 3.09
C SER A 56 9.60 4.35 3.94
N ILE A 57 9.49 3.95 5.21
CA ILE A 57 8.60 4.61 6.16
C ILE A 57 8.97 6.09 6.31
N ASP A 58 10.25 6.41 6.34
CA ASP A 58 10.72 7.80 6.47
C ASP A 58 10.34 8.65 5.25
N ASP A 59 10.36 8.08 4.04
CA ASP A 59 9.89 8.75 2.82
C ASP A 59 8.38 9.06 2.92
N VAL A 60 7.57 8.11 3.37
CA VAL A 60 6.12 8.33 3.56
C VAL A 60 5.86 9.42 4.60
N LEU A 61 6.60 9.41 5.72
CA LEU A 61 6.48 10.44 6.74
C LEU A 61 6.97 11.82 6.27
N ALA A 62 7.96 11.86 5.37
CA ALA A 62 8.39 13.09 4.70
C ALA A 62 7.30 13.63 3.77
N LEU A 63 6.66 12.76 2.96
CA LEU A 63 5.54 13.15 2.11
C LEU A 63 4.36 13.72 2.91
N CYS A 64 4.12 13.26 4.14
CA CYS A 64 3.08 13.85 5.01
C CYS A 64 3.33 15.31 5.35
N GLN A 65 4.55 15.83 5.16
CA GLN A 65 4.94 17.21 5.42
C GLN A 65 4.99 18.06 4.14
N ASP A 66 4.86 17.42 2.97
CA ASP A 66 4.87 18.08 1.66
C ASP A 66 3.45 18.56 1.32
N ASP A 67 3.33 19.82 0.91
CA ASP A 67 2.04 20.44 0.53
C ASP A 67 1.49 19.91 -0.80
N ARG A 68 2.33 19.25 -1.60
CA ARG A 68 1.91 18.58 -2.85
C ARG A 68 1.24 17.23 -2.59
N ALA A 69 1.43 16.66 -1.39
CA ALA A 69 0.91 15.34 -1.05
C ALA A 69 -0.42 15.45 -0.31
N GLU A 70 -1.45 14.78 -0.82
CA GLU A 70 -2.66 14.58 -0.05
C GLU A 70 -2.40 13.55 1.05
N SER A 71 -2.36 14.03 2.30
CA SER A 71 -2.10 13.17 3.45
C SER A 71 -3.17 13.33 4.53
N ARG A 72 -3.41 12.24 5.26
CA ARG A 72 -4.41 12.17 6.33
C ARG A 72 -3.81 11.46 7.54
N LEU A 73 -4.11 11.95 8.74
CA LEU A 73 -3.79 11.31 10.01
C LEU A 73 -5.09 10.92 10.70
N VAL A 74 -5.27 9.62 10.87
CA VAL A 74 -6.40 9.04 11.60
C VAL A 74 -5.92 8.61 12.99
N ARG A 75 -6.65 8.96 14.03
CA ARG A 75 -6.36 8.59 15.41
C ARG A 75 -7.60 8.03 16.08
N GLN A 76 -7.44 6.91 16.76
CA GLN A 76 -8.49 6.40 17.65
C GLN A 76 -8.28 7.00 19.04
N THR A 77 -9.29 7.72 19.52
CA THR A 77 -9.32 8.36 20.84
C THR A 77 -10.39 7.71 21.72
N ARG A 78 -10.48 8.11 22.99
CA ARG A 78 -11.57 7.69 23.87
C ARG A 78 -12.95 8.21 23.41
N ALA A 79 -12.97 9.32 22.69
CA ALA A 79 -14.18 9.93 22.16
C ALA A 79 -14.57 9.37 20.76
N GLY A 80 -13.78 8.46 20.20
CA GLY A 80 -14.00 7.90 18.86
C GLY A 80 -12.84 8.20 17.91
N TRP A 81 -13.13 8.28 16.64
CA TRP A 81 -12.14 8.51 15.59
C TRP A 81 -11.95 10.00 15.33
N ALA A 82 -10.70 10.42 15.21
CA ALA A 82 -10.32 11.78 14.81
C ALA A 82 -9.56 11.70 13.48
N LEU A 83 -9.93 12.57 12.54
CA LEU A 83 -9.31 12.71 11.23
C LEU A 83 -8.72 14.10 11.09
N HIS A 84 -7.48 14.18 10.66
CA HIS A 84 -6.78 15.43 10.34
C HIS A 84 -6.21 15.34 8.94
N HIS A 85 -6.23 16.46 8.22
CA HIS A 85 -5.64 16.57 6.89
C HIS A 85 -4.28 17.28 6.97
N GLY A 86 -3.34 16.83 6.13
CA GLY A 86 -2.03 17.45 5.97
C GLY A 86 -2.07 18.76 5.17
N PRO A 87 -0.91 19.38 4.93
CA PRO A 87 0.41 18.89 5.36
C PRO A 87 0.63 18.99 6.88
N PHE A 88 1.43 18.07 7.41
CA PHE A 88 1.73 17.99 8.84
C PHE A 88 3.12 18.52 9.14
N THR A 89 3.31 19.09 10.30
CA THR A 89 4.65 19.28 10.86
C THR A 89 5.14 17.99 11.48
N ALA A 90 6.45 17.80 11.59
CA ALA A 90 7.04 16.61 12.23
C ALA A 90 6.53 16.34 13.66
N LYS A 91 6.14 17.39 14.39
CA LYS A 91 5.58 17.30 15.77
C LYS A 91 4.16 16.77 15.80
N GLN A 92 3.39 16.91 14.72
CA GLN A 92 2.00 16.44 14.63
C GLN A 92 1.92 14.95 14.28
N ILE A 93 2.95 14.42 13.62
CA ILE A 93 3.04 13.00 13.29
C ILE A 93 3.44 12.24 14.56
N PRO A 94 2.62 11.28 15.03
CA PRO A 94 2.95 10.52 16.22
C PRO A 94 4.20 9.67 16.00
N SER A 95 4.97 9.45 17.07
CA SER A 95 6.09 8.53 16.98
C SER A 95 5.61 7.10 16.73
N ASN A 96 6.44 6.28 16.09
CA ASN A 96 6.16 4.86 15.84
C ASN A 96 6.01 4.01 17.12
N ARG A 97 6.34 4.55 18.29
CA ARG A 97 6.07 3.95 19.61
C ARG A 97 4.67 4.27 20.13
N SER A 98 4.03 5.31 19.60
CA SER A 98 2.65 5.66 19.95
C SER A 98 1.69 4.67 19.31
N SER A 99 0.57 4.38 19.96
CA SER A 99 -0.46 3.47 19.46
C SER A 99 -1.67 4.20 18.86
N ARG A 100 -2.49 3.47 18.12
CA ARG A 100 -3.81 3.87 17.65
C ARG A 100 -3.81 5.10 16.72
N TRP A 101 -2.87 5.12 15.79
CA TRP A 101 -2.81 6.12 14.73
C TRP A 101 -2.43 5.49 13.41
N THR A 102 -2.84 6.11 12.34
CA THR A 102 -2.44 5.76 10.97
C THR A 102 -2.31 7.04 10.16
N VAL A 103 -1.21 7.21 9.45
CA VAL A 103 -1.11 8.19 8.37
C VAL A 103 -1.33 7.49 7.04
N LEU A 104 -1.96 8.19 6.11
CA LEU A 104 -2.18 7.75 4.74
C LEU A 104 -1.69 8.86 3.82
N VAL A 105 -0.98 8.48 2.76
CA VAL A 105 -0.56 9.38 1.68
C VAL A 105 -1.10 8.84 0.38
N GLN A 106 -1.89 9.65 -0.31
CA GLN A 106 -2.45 9.32 -1.62
C GLN A 106 -1.52 9.70 -2.75
N GLN A 107 -1.74 9.10 -3.91
CA GLN A 107 -1.04 9.42 -5.17
C GLN A 107 0.49 9.37 -5.07
N VAL A 108 1.04 8.47 -4.23
CA VAL A 108 2.49 8.34 -4.05
C VAL A 108 3.21 8.05 -5.36
N ASN A 109 2.58 7.33 -6.28
CA ASN A 109 3.10 7.05 -7.62
C ASN A 109 3.32 8.31 -8.48
N THR A 110 2.60 9.39 -8.22
CA THR A 110 2.78 10.67 -8.94
C THR A 110 3.88 11.53 -8.33
N LEU A 111 4.18 11.31 -7.05
CA LEU A 111 5.18 12.07 -6.29
C LEU A 111 6.55 11.38 -6.30
N MET A 112 6.57 10.05 -6.39
CA MET A 112 7.76 9.20 -6.36
C MET A 112 7.74 8.24 -7.56
N PRO A 113 8.52 8.49 -8.61
CA PRO A 113 8.52 7.66 -9.83
C PRO A 113 8.87 6.18 -9.57
N GLU A 114 9.68 5.89 -8.56
CA GLU A 114 10.00 4.53 -8.14
C GLU A 114 8.80 3.77 -7.57
N ALA A 115 7.84 4.48 -7.00
CA ALA A 115 6.59 3.90 -6.52
C ALA A 115 5.65 3.51 -7.66
N ASP A 116 5.67 4.24 -8.80
CA ASP A 116 4.87 3.91 -9.98
C ASP A 116 5.23 2.54 -10.56
N LEU A 117 6.48 2.10 -10.43
CA LEU A 117 6.92 0.78 -10.89
C LEU A 117 6.13 -0.36 -10.23
N PHE A 118 5.63 -0.16 -9.01
CA PHE A 118 4.81 -1.15 -8.33
C PHE A 118 3.45 -1.36 -9.02
N LEU A 119 2.90 -0.33 -9.62
CA LEU A 119 1.63 -0.41 -10.36
C LEU A 119 1.73 -1.28 -11.62
N ASP A 120 2.93 -1.52 -12.16
CA ASP A 120 3.13 -2.39 -13.31
C ASP A 120 2.56 -3.80 -13.09
N ALA A 121 2.60 -4.29 -11.84
CA ALA A 121 2.01 -5.58 -11.48
C ALA A 121 0.48 -5.61 -11.73
N PHE A 122 -0.19 -4.48 -11.65
CA PHE A 122 -1.66 -4.35 -11.74
C PHE A 122 -2.12 -3.83 -13.10
N ARG A 123 -1.22 -3.47 -14.02
CA ARG A 123 -1.54 -2.93 -15.36
C ARG A 123 -2.16 -3.95 -16.34
N PHE A 124 -2.56 -5.14 -15.87
CA PHE A 124 -3.52 -5.98 -16.59
C PHE A 124 -4.94 -5.39 -16.52
N ILE A 125 -5.21 -4.55 -15.55
CA ILE A 125 -6.37 -3.67 -15.49
C ILE A 125 -6.13 -2.49 -16.42
N PRO A 126 -7.15 -2.02 -17.16
CA PRO A 126 -7.01 -0.82 -17.99
C PRO A 126 -6.53 0.40 -17.17
N GLU A 127 -5.61 1.17 -17.71
CA GLU A 127 -5.02 2.34 -17.04
C GLU A 127 -6.07 3.32 -16.52
N ALA A 128 -7.14 3.54 -17.28
CA ALA A 128 -8.25 4.40 -16.89
C ALA A 128 -9.06 3.89 -15.67
N ARG A 129 -8.73 2.71 -15.16
CA ARG A 129 -9.34 2.10 -13.96
C ARG A 129 -8.34 1.91 -12.82
N LEU A 130 -7.08 2.23 -13.04
CA LEU A 130 -6.07 2.33 -11.99
C LEU A 130 -6.11 3.76 -11.48
N ASP A 131 -6.50 3.94 -10.22
CA ASP A 131 -6.59 5.25 -9.61
C ASP A 131 -5.18 5.69 -9.14
N ASP A 132 -4.76 5.23 -7.97
CA ASP A 132 -3.48 5.62 -7.42
C ASP A 132 -2.80 4.51 -6.60
N LEU A 133 -1.59 4.78 -6.17
CA LEU A 133 -0.92 4.05 -5.11
C LEU A 133 -0.99 4.88 -3.82
N MET A 134 -1.84 4.45 -2.90
CA MET A 134 -1.88 4.97 -1.53
C MET A 134 -0.97 4.14 -0.63
N ILE A 135 -0.15 4.80 0.19
CA ILE A 135 0.67 4.13 1.21
C ILE A 135 0.22 4.58 2.59
N SER A 136 0.08 3.61 3.50
CA SER A 136 -0.26 3.89 4.89
C SER A 136 0.80 3.38 5.85
N VAL A 137 1.09 4.15 6.89
CA VAL A 137 1.96 3.80 8.01
C VAL A 137 1.15 3.90 9.30
N ALA A 138 1.17 2.84 10.09
CA ALA A 138 0.41 2.77 11.33
C ALA A 138 1.30 2.45 12.53
N GLY A 139 1.04 3.09 13.63
CA GLY A 139 1.57 2.67 14.93
C GLY A 139 0.86 1.41 15.46
N PRO A 140 1.32 0.85 16.62
CA PRO A 140 0.64 -0.28 17.25
C PRO A 140 -0.86 0.00 17.44
N ASP A 141 -1.70 -1.01 17.17
CA ASP A 141 -3.17 -0.91 17.21
C ASP A 141 -3.75 0.24 16.33
N GLY A 142 -2.99 0.69 15.35
CA GLY A 142 -3.43 1.67 14.38
C GLY A 142 -4.44 1.07 13.39
N GLY A 143 -5.23 1.94 12.79
CA GLY A 143 -6.23 1.58 11.80
C GLY A 143 -7.01 2.82 11.38
N ILE A 144 -7.94 2.65 10.46
CA ILE A 144 -8.79 3.74 9.95
C ILE A 144 -10.28 3.51 10.24
N GLY A 145 -10.59 2.46 11.02
CA GLY A 145 -11.97 2.06 11.30
C GLY A 145 -12.60 1.24 10.19
N ALA A 146 -13.77 0.69 10.49
CA ALA A 146 -14.57 -0.01 9.49
C ALA A 146 -15.14 1.01 8.50
N HIS A 147 -14.96 0.76 7.22
CA HIS A 147 -15.44 1.61 6.13
C HIS A 147 -15.71 0.76 4.89
N VAL A 148 -16.35 1.36 3.90
CA VAL A 148 -16.61 0.78 2.60
C VAL A 148 -16.06 1.73 1.55
N ASP A 149 -15.29 1.20 0.62
CA ASP A 149 -14.82 1.93 -0.55
C ASP A 149 -15.77 1.70 -1.73
N SER A 150 -15.88 2.69 -2.61
CA SER A 150 -16.73 2.61 -3.81
C SER A 150 -16.03 1.94 -5.01
N TYR A 151 -14.83 1.38 -4.81
CA TYR A 151 -14.01 0.74 -5.84
C TYR A 151 -13.24 -0.47 -5.26
N ASP A 152 -12.73 -1.31 -6.15
CA ASP A 152 -11.91 -2.45 -5.74
C ASP A 152 -10.51 -1.99 -5.30
N VAL A 153 -9.97 -2.62 -4.26
CA VAL A 153 -8.66 -2.29 -3.69
C VAL A 153 -7.77 -3.51 -3.67
N PHE A 154 -6.52 -3.36 -4.12
CA PHE A 154 -5.45 -4.32 -3.86
C PHE A 154 -4.70 -3.88 -2.60
N LEU A 155 -4.89 -4.61 -1.52
CA LEU A 155 -4.17 -4.35 -0.28
C LEU A 155 -2.92 -5.22 -0.19
N VAL A 156 -1.75 -4.60 -0.31
CA VAL A 156 -0.46 -5.28 -0.19
C VAL A 156 0.16 -4.94 1.15
N ARG A 157 0.46 -5.98 1.93
CA ARG A 157 1.12 -5.85 3.21
C ARG A 157 2.55 -6.39 3.12
N PRO A 158 3.58 -5.55 3.13
CA PRO A 158 4.95 -6.01 3.23
C PRO A 158 5.17 -6.75 4.55
N VAL A 159 5.86 -7.89 4.50
CA VAL A 159 6.38 -8.54 5.70
C VAL A 159 7.78 -7.99 5.88
N ALA A 160 8.07 -7.37 7.02
CA ALA A 160 9.41 -6.90 7.31
C ALA A 160 10.37 -8.09 7.31
N SER A 161 11.25 -8.16 6.31
CA SER A 161 12.39 -9.06 6.27
C SER A 161 13.45 -8.53 7.22
N GLY A 162 13.46 -8.99 8.45
CA GLY A 162 14.46 -8.63 9.45
C GLY A 162 14.17 -9.39 10.73
N GLY A 163 15.10 -10.28 11.13
CA GLY A 163 15.06 -11.06 12.37
C GLY A 163 15.05 -10.18 13.61
N GLY A 164 13.92 -9.62 13.95
CA GLY A 164 13.71 -8.84 15.14
C GLY A 164 12.24 -8.60 15.32
N ARG A 165 11.64 -9.34 16.26
CA ARG A 165 10.31 -9.18 16.87
C ARG A 165 9.26 -8.59 15.94
N SER A 166 8.27 -9.40 15.58
CA SER A 166 7.00 -8.97 15.01
C SER A 166 6.60 -7.60 15.54
N GLN A 167 6.66 -6.57 14.71
CA GLN A 167 6.00 -5.32 15.08
C GLN A 167 4.49 -5.60 15.05
N PRO A 168 3.80 -5.46 16.17
CA PRO A 168 2.35 -5.59 16.20
C PRO A 168 1.76 -4.38 15.49
N GLY A 169 0.89 -4.59 14.56
CA GLY A 169 0.00 -3.53 14.13
C GLY A 169 -0.03 -3.22 12.64
N LEU A 170 -0.42 -4.21 11.85
CA LEU A 170 -1.13 -3.91 10.62
C LEU A 170 -2.53 -4.51 10.80
N SER A 171 -3.52 -3.64 10.77
CA SER A 171 -4.92 -4.01 10.86
C SER A 171 -5.27 -5.16 9.90
N PRO A 172 -6.20 -6.04 10.26
CA PRO A 172 -6.64 -7.11 9.37
C PRO A 172 -7.11 -6.51 8.05
N PRO A 173 -6.98 -7.26 6.94
CA PRO A 173 -7.44 -6.79 5.66
C PRO A 173 -8.91 -6.40 5.74
N CYS A 174 -9.24 -5.23 5.22
CA CYS A 174 -10.62 -4.85 4.99
C CYS A 174 -11.20 -5.85 3.97
N LEU A 175 -12.10 -6.71 4.42
CA LEU A 175 -12.84 -7.59 3.53
C LEU A 175 -13.86 -6.74 2.81
N MET A 176 -13.66 -6.53 1.52
CA MET A 176 -14.69 -5.94 0.66
C MET A 176 -15.84 -6.93 0.53
N GLY A 177 -17.02 -6.54 0.98
CA GLY A 177 -18.25 -7.24 0.72
C GLY A 177 -18.84 -6.82 -0.63
N PRO A 178 -19.60 -7.68 -1.32
CA PRO A 178 -20.31 -7.28 -2.50
C PRO A 178 -21.43 -6.31 -2.15
N HIS A 179 -21.62 -5.30 -2.98
CA HIS A 179 -22.86 -4.52 -3.04
C HIS A 179 -23.95 -5.31 -3.72
#